data_5795760e9d393fdc1026e2548b5f08bb
#
_entry.id   5795760e9d393fdc1026e2548b5f08bb
#
_cell.length_a   1.000
_cell.length_b   1.000
_cell.length_c   1.000
_cell.angle_alpha   90.00
_cell.angle_beta   90.00
_cell.angle_gamma   90.00
#
_symmetry.space_group_name_H-M   'P 1'
#
loop_
_entity.id
_entity.type
_entity.pdbx_description
1 polymer ?
#
loop_
_entity_poly.entity_id
_entity_poly.type
_entity_poly.pdbx_seq_one_letter_code
_entity_poly.pdbx_strand_id
1 'polypeptide(L)'
;VFIEFTGAAAAEQKARNELLVYSLLALVLILMMLFMAFRRGVNAWLVLVNLPFCLIGSVLAIGVSGIGLSLGTSVGLVTVFGVSARNAILQLAHYEHLIDVEQQPWNLAIALRGANERLVPILMTAVVTALGLAPLAFGLHQPGQEIEGPMAITVLGGLVSSTLLNLLVLPAMACRYVGRRGVAAAM
;
A
#
# COMPACT_ATOMS: atom_id res chain seq x y z
N VAL A 1 -13.00 3.77 -42.38
CA VAL A 1 -12.42 4.58 -41.30
C VAL A 1 -13.01 4.23 -39.92
N PHE A 2 -14.16 3.50 -39.84
CA PHE A 2 -14.83 3.14 -38.57
C PHE A 2 -14.25 1.88 -37.86
N ILE A 3 -13.35 1.14 -38.49
CA ILE A 3 -12.89 -0.17 -38.01
C ILE A 3 -11.78 -0.04 -36.97
N GLU A 4 -10.95 1.00 -37.00
CA GLU A 4 -9.83 1.18 -36.05
C GLU A 4 -10.28 1.54 -34.62
N PHE A 5 -11.33 2.36 -34.48
CA PHE A 5 -11.83 2.74 -33.17
C PHE A 5 -12.47 1.57 -32.40
N THR A 6 -13.09 0.63 -33.08
CA THR A 6 -13.72 -0.54 -32.46
C THR A 6 -12.68 -1.52 -31.96
N GLY A 7 -11.56 -1.67 -32.65
CA GLY A 7 -10.45 -2.55 -32.25
C GLY A 7 -9.71 -2.04 -31.00
N ALA A 8 -9.42 -0.74 -30.94
CA ALA A 8 -8.75 -0.12 -29.80
C ALA A 8 -9.60 -0.19 -28.51
N ALA A 9 -10.89 0.15 -28.61
CA ALA A 9 -11.80 0.07 -27.46
C ALA A 9 -12.02 -1.36 -26.96
N ALA A 10 -12.10 -2.34 -27.85
CA ALA A 10 -12.21 -3.75 -27.48
C ALA A 10 -10.93 -4.27 -26.83
N ALA A 11 -9.75 -3.84 -27.32
CA ALA A 11 -8.47 -4.19 -26.73
C ALA A 11 -8.30 -3.59 -25.32
N GLU A 12 -8.72 -2.32 -25.14
CA GLU A 12 -8.69 -1.64 -23.84
C GLU A 12 -9.62 -2.33 -22.84
N GLN A 13 -10.83 -2.72 -23.26
CA GLN A 13 -11.77 -3.41 -22.40
C GLN A 13 -11.28 -4.81 -22.01
N LYS A 14 -10.65 -5.52 -22.94
CA LYS A 14 -10.01 -6.81 -22.66
C LYS A 14 -8.86 -6.65 -21.65
N ALA A 15 -7.95 -5.70 -21.87
CA ALA A 15 -6.85 -5.40 -20.97
C ALA A 15 -7.36 -5.01 -19.56
N ARG A 16 -8.42 -4.23 -19.49
CA ARG A 16 -9.06 -3.86 -18.21
C ARG A 16 -9.64 -5.07 -17.47
N ASN A 17 -10.30 -5.97 -18.18
CA ASN A 17 -10.83 -7.19 -17.56
C ASN A 17 -9.71 -8.12 -17.08
N GLU A 18 -8.66 -8.28 -17.86
CA GLU A 18 -7.48 -9.04 -17.47
C GLU A 18 -6.80 -8.44 -16.23
N LEU A 19 -6.65 -7.13 -16.19
CA LEU A 19 -6.13 -6.42 -15.00
C LEU A 19 -7.01 -6.65 -13.76
N LEU A 20 -8.33 -6.62 -13.88
CA LEU A 20 -9.24 -6.92 -12.76
C LEU A 20 -9.08 -8.36 -12.26
N VAL A 21 -8.95 -9.33 -13.15
CA VAL A 21 -8.75 -10.74 -12.77
C VAL A 21 -7.41 -10.91 -12.06
N TYR A 22 -6.32 -10.37 -12.63
CA TYR A 22 -4.99 -10.49 -12.02
C TYR A 22 -4.87 -9.71 -10.71
N SER A 23 -5.51 -8.55 -10.59
CA SER A 23 -5.52 -7.79 -9.34
C SER A 23 -6.33 -8.50 -8.24
N LEU A 24 -7.43 -9.15 -8.59
CA LEU A 24 -8.18 -9.98 -7.66
C LEU A 24 -7.37 -11.21 -7.21
N LEU A 25 -6.69 -11.87 -8.14
CA LEU A 25 -5.80 -12.98 -7.83
C LEU A 25 -4.67 -12.54 -6.90
N ALA A 26 -4.02 -11.42 -7.20
CA ALA A 26 -2.98 -10.83 -6.36
C ALA A 26 -3.50 -10.49 -4.95
N LEU A 27 -4.71 -9.92 -4.85
CA LEU A 27 -5.35 -9.64 -3.58
C LEU A 27 -5.56 -10.92 -2.75
N VAL A 28 -6.08 -11.97 -3.37
CA VAL A 28 -6.29 -13.27 -2.70
C VAL A 28 -4.96 -13.85 -2.22
N LEU A 29 -3.91 -13.79 -3.05
CA LEU A 29 -2.57 -14.25 -2.66
C LEU A 29 -1.99 -13.44 -1.51
N ILE A 30 -2.13 -12.12 -1.53
CA ILE A 30 -1.70 -11.24 -0.43
C ILE A 30 -2.44 -11.59 0.86
N LEU A 31 -3.76 -11.78 0.80
CA LEU A 31 -4.56 -12.20 1.95
C LEU A 31 -4.13 -13.57 2.49
N MET A 32 -3.92 -14.53 1.60
CA MET A 32 -3.44 -15.85 1.98
C MET A 32 -2.07 -15.78 2.66
N MET A 33 -1.11 -15.04 2.08
CA MET A 33 0.19 -14.81 2.70
C MET A 33 0.09 -14.09 4.05
N LEU A 34 -0.81 -13.12 4.16
CA LEU A 34 -1.06 -12.38 5.40
C LEU A 34 -1.52 -13.31 6.52
N PHE A 35 -2.54 -14.15 6.25
CA PHE A 35 -3.03 -15.11 7.22
C PHE A 35 -2.01 -16.20 7.57
N MET A 36 -1.14 -16.57 6.63
CA MET A 36 -0.09 -17.54 6.85
C MET A 36 1.10 -16.95 7.63
N ALA A 37 1.43 -15.67 7.40
CA ALA A 37 2.54 -14.98 8.06
C ALA A 37 2.24 -14.66 9.52
N PHE A 38 1.00 -14.29 9.84
CA PHE A 38 0.63 -13.88 11.19
C PHE A 38 -0.02 -15.03 11.97
N ARG A 39 0.62 -15.44 13.04
CA ARG A 39 0.06 -16.41 14.01
C ARG A 39 -1.21 -15.89 14.71
N ARG A 40 -1.39 -14.56 14.73
CA ARG A 40 -2.50 -13.87 15.40
C ARG A 40 -3.38 -13.17 14.37
N GLY A 41 -4.60 -13.64 14.17
CA GLY A 41 -5.55 -13.08 13.21
C GLY A 41 -5.87 -11.58 13.39
N VAL A 42 -5.64 -11.04 14.60
CA VAL A 42 -5.80 -9.59 14.87
C VAL A 42 -4.79 -8.76 14.09
N ASN A 43 -3.57 -9.24 13.93
CA ASN A 43 -2.53 -8.52 13.21
C ASN A 43 -2.84 -8.49 11.71
N ALA A 44 -3.34 -9.61 11.17
CA ALA A 44 -3.83 -9.67 9.80
C ALA A 44 -4.98 -8.68 9.57
N TRP A 45 -5.91 -8.56 10.53
CA TRP A 45 -7.02 -7.61 10.46
C TRP A 45 -6.56 -6.14 10.48
N LEU A 46 -5.55 -5.80 11.30
CA LEU A 46 -4.99 -4.45 11.33
C LEU A 46 -4.38 -4.04 9.98
N VAL A 47 -3.66 -4.95 9.31
CA VAL A 47 -3.16 -4.70 7.96
C VAL A 47 -4.32 -4.50 6.99
N LEU A 48 -5.32 -5.38 7.04
CA LEU A 48 -6.46 -5.34 6.11
C LEU A 48 -7.23 -4.02 6.21
N VAL A 49 -7.45 -3.51 7.42
CA VAL A 49 -8.13 -2.22 7.64
C VAL A 49 -7.27 -1.04 7.15
N ASN A 50 -5.95 -1.14 7.26
CA ASN A 50 -5.03 -0.08 6.82
C ASN A 50 -4.95 0.06 5.29
N LEU A 51 -5.16 -1.03 4.53
CA LEU A 51 -5.00 -1.06 3.08
C LEU A 51 -5.93 -0.08 2.32
N PRO A 52 -7.25 -0.01 2.59
CA PRO A 52 -8.13 0.94 1.90
C PRO A 52 -7.73 2.40 2.12
N PHE A 53 -7.25 2.73 3.32
CA PHE A 53 -6.84 4.10 3.64
C PHE A 53 -5.60 4.54 2.85
N CYS A 54 -4.72 3.61 2.48
CA CYS A 54 -3.56 3.92 1.65
C CYS A 54 -3.95 4.38 0.24
N LEU A 55 -5.09 3.93 -0.27
CA LEU A 55 -5.59 4.33 -1.60
C LEU A 55 -6.13 5.76 -1.64
N ILE A 56 -6.46 6.35 -0.50
CA ILE A 56 -7.01 7.72 -0.43
C ILE A 56 -6.06 8.71 -1.12
N GLY A 57 -4.75 8.62 -0.86
CA GLY A 57 -3.77 9.50 -1.48
C GLY A 57 -3.68 9.32 -2.99
N SER A 58 -3.80 8.09 -3.49
CA SER A 58 -3.85 7.82 -4.93
C SER A 58 -5.09 8.43 -5.58
N VAL A 59 -6.25 8.25 -4.95
CA VAL A 59 -7.52 8.81 -5.46
C VAL A 59 -7.49 10.33 -5.46
N LEU A 60 -6.95 10.94 -4.40
CA LEU A 60 -6.75 12.40 -4.34
C LEU A 60 -5.78 12.89 -5.42
N ALA A 61 -4.66 12.20 -5.65
CA ALA A 61 -3.70 12.56 -6.67
C ALA A 61 -4.32 12.49 -8.09
N ILE A 62 -5.12 11.46 -8.38
CA ILE A 62 -5.87 11.33 -9.64
C ILE A 62 -6.85 12.50 -9.78
N GLY A 63 -7.61 12.82 -8.74
CA GLY A 63 -8.59 13.90 -8.75
C GLY A 63 -7.97 15.28 -8.96
N VAL A 64 -6.88 15.59 -8.26
CA VAL A 64 -6.16 16.88 -8.36
C VAL A 64 -5.46 17.04 -9.72
N SER A 65 -4.91 15.95 -10.25
CA SER A 65 -4.22 15.97 -11.55
C SER A 65 -5.18 16.02 -12.75
N GLY A 66 -6.49 15.85 -12.53
CA GLY A 66 -7.49 15.81 -13.60
C GLY A 66 -7.34 14.59 -14.53
N ILE A 67 -6.56 13.61 -14.15
CA ILE A 67 -6.32 12.39 -14.94
C ILE A 67 -7.53 11.47 -14.75
N GLY A 68 -8.14 11.02 -15.85
CA GLY A 68 -9.22 10.04 -15.79
C GLY A 68 -8.75 8.66 -15.31
N LEU A 69 -9.69 7.80 -14.98
CA LEU A 69 -9.41 6.39 -14.71
C LEU A 69 -8.97 5.72 -16.02
N SER A 70 -7.67 5.51 -16.15
CA SER A 70 -7.02 4.85 -17.27
C SER A 70 -6.43 3.50 -16.87
N LEU A 71 -5.89 2.75 -17.82
CA LEU A 71 -5.12 1.54 -17.53
C LEU A 71 -3.93 1.85 -16.61
N GLY A 72 -3.22 2.96 -16.85
CA GLY A 72 -2.09 3.39 -16.03
C GLY A 72 -2.49 3.67 -14.59
N THR A 73 -3.59 4.40 -14.35
CA THR A 73 -4.09 4.65 -12.98
C THR A 73 -4.49 3.36 -12.27
N SER A 74 -5.09 2.41 -12.98
CA SER A 74 -5.49 1.11 -12.42
C SER A 74 -4.27 0.28 -11.99
N VAL A 75 -3.24 0.22 -12.82
CA VAL A 75 -1.96 -0.43 -12.48
C VAL A 75 -1.29 0.26 -11.29
N GLY A 76 -1.33 1.60 -11.26
CA GLY A 76 -0.84 2.40 -10.15
C GLY A 76 -1.52 2.08 -8.82
N LEU A 77 -2.85 1.95 -8.81
CA LEU A 77 -3.62 1.57 -7.62
C LEU A 77 -3.23 0.18 -7.09
N VAL A 78 -3.10 -0.81 -7.97
CA VAL A 78 -2.66 -2.17 -7.60
C VAL A 78 -1.24 -2.14 -7.04
N THR A 79 -0.36 -1.35 -7.63
CA THR A 79 1.03 -1.18 -7.17
C THR A 79 1.08 -0.58 -5.76
N VAL A 80 0.35 0.50 -5.52
CA VAL A 80 0.24 1.14 -4.18
C VAL A 80 -0.29 0.17 -3.15
N PHE A 81 -1.32 -0.60 -3.51
CA PHE A 81 -1.88 -1.61 -2.63
C PHE A 81 -0.83 -2.65 -2.22
N GLY A 82 -0.06 -3.18 -3.18
CA GLY A 82 1.01 -4.16 -2.92
C GLY A 82 2.15 -3.60 -2.05
N VAL A 83 2.61 -2.37 -2.34
CA VAL A 83 3.65 -1.70 -1.56
C VAL A 83 3.18 -1.42 -0.13
N SER A 84 1.94 -0.95 0.03
CA SER A 84 1.35 -0.66 1.34
C SER A 84 1.16 -1.93 2.17
N ALA A 85 0.68 -3.02 1.56
CA ALA A 85 0.56 -4.31 2.21
C ALA A 85 1.92 -4.80 2.73
N ARG A 86 2.96 -4.77 1.88
CA ARG A 86 4.32 -5.15 2.25
C ARG A 86 4.85 -4.33 3.42
N ASN A 87 4.68 -3.01 3.40
CA ASN A 87 5.16 -2.11 4.45
C ASN A 87 4.45 -2.41 5.79
N ALA A 88 3.13 -2.58 5.76
CA ALA A 88 2.35 -2.90 6.94
C ALA A 88 2.71 -4.28 7.52
N ILE A 89 2.90 -5.29 6.67
CA ILE A 89 3.33 -6.63 7.10
C ILE A 89 4.68 -6.57 7.80
N LEU A 90 5.67 -5.90 7.18
CA LEU A 90 7.02 -5.79 7.74
C LEU A 90 7.04 -5.04 9.08
N GLN A 91 6.20 -4.01 9.22
CA GLN A 91 6.10 -3.26 10.48
C GLN A 91 5.45 -4.09 11.59
N LEU A 92 4.36 -4.80 11.29
CA LEU A 92 3.72 -5.67 12.27
C LEU A 92 4.58 -6.88 12.65
N ALA A 93 5.25 -7.50 11.69
CA ALA A 93 6.21 -8.57 11.95
C ALA A 93 7.34 -8.11 12.88
N HIS A 94 7.78 -6.86 12.73
CA HIS A 94 8.78 -6.28 13.64
C HIS A 94 8.22 -6.10 15.06
N TYR A 95 6.97 -5.68 15.21
CA TYR A 95 6.32 -5.63 16.53
C TYR A 95 6.18 -7.01 17.18
N GLU A 96 5.83 -8.04 16.41
CA GLU A 96 5.80 -9.42 16.90
C GLU A 96 7.19 -9.88 17.36
N HIS A 97 8.23 -9.54 16.61
CA HIS A 97 9.61 -9.84 17.00
C HIS A 97 10.01 -9.19 18.32
N LEU A 98 9.68 -7.91 18.55
CA LEU A 98 9.96 -7.21 19.80
C LEU A 98 9.26 -7.86 21.01
N ILE A 99 8.05 -8.38 20.81
CA ILE A 99 7.27 -9.03 21.89
C ILE A 99 7.73 -10.47 22.11
N ASP A 100 7.82 -11.28 21.06
CA ASP A 100 7.97 -12.72 21.16
C ASP A 100 9.45 -13.13 21.33
N VAL A 101 10.40 -12.40 20.74
CA VAL A 101 11.83 -12.70 20.78
C VAL A 101 12.55 -11.87 21.84
N GLU A 102 12.36 -10.54 21.85
CA GLU A 102 12.99 -9.66 22.83
C GLU A 102 12.26 -9.66 24.20
N GLN A 103 11.12 -10.33 24.31
CA GLN A 103 10.32 -10.46 25.53
C GLN A 103 9.99 -9.10 26.19
N GLN A 104 9.85 -8.06 25.36
CA GLN A 104 9.55 -6.71 25.85
C GLN A 104 8.07 -6.59 26.25
N PRO A 105 7.76 -5.99 27.41
CA PRO A 105 6.38 -5.72 27.79
C PRO A 105 5.76 -4.71 26.83
N TRP A 106 4.66 -5.08 26.18
CA TRP A 106 4.02 -4.20 25.20
C TRP A 106 3.48 -2.93 25.88
N ASN A 107 4.10 -1.81 25.55
CA ASN A 107 3.70 -0.49 26.01
C ASN A 107 3.91 0.56 24.88
N LEU A 108 3.49 1.79 25.13
CA LEU A 108 3.64 2.89 24.17
C LEU A 108 5.13 3.11 23.77
N ALA A 109 6.05 2.95 24.71
CA ALA A 109 7.47 3.16 24.43
C ALA A 109 8.02 2.12 23.45
N ILE A 110 7.61 0.86 23.56
CA ILE A 110 8.01 -0.22 22.65
C ILE A 110 7.37 -0.03 21.26
N ALA A 111 6.10 0.39 21.20
CA ALA A 111 5.46 0.70 19.94
C ALA A 111 6.15 1.86 19.19
N LEU A 112 6.53 2.93 19.91
CA LEU A 112 7.30 4.04 19.35
C LEU A 112 8.71 3.62 18.92
N ARG A 113 9.39 2.78 19.74
CA ARG A 113 10.69 2.21 19.36
C ARG A 113 10.60 1.44 18.05
N GLY A 114 9.67 0.50 17.95
CA GLY A 114 9.50 -0.29 16.73
C GLY A 114 9.09 0.53 15.50
N ALA A 115 8.30 1.61 15.68
CA ALA A 115 8.00 2.55 14.63
C ALA A 115 9.26 3.32 14.17
N ASN A 116 10.08 3.79 15.10
CA ASN A 116 11.34 4.51 14.79
C ASN A 116 12.36 3.62 14.08
N GLU A 117 12.50 2.36 14.48
CA GLU A 117 13.40 1.41 13.83
C GLU A 117 13.01 1.11 12.38
N ARG A 118 11.71 1.20 12.05
CA ARG A 118 11.17 1.01 10.70
C ARG A 118 11.04 2.30 9.88
N LEU A 119 11.15 3.46 10.52
CA LEU A 119 11.00 4.76 9.87
C LEU A 119 12.02 4.93 8.72
N VAL A 120 13.30 4.68 8.98
CA VAL A 120 14.37 4.86 7.99
C VAL A 120 14.19 3.97 6.76
N PRO A 121 13.99 2.64 6.87
CA PRO A 121 13.75 1.78 5.73
C PRO A 121 12.51 2.17 4.91
N ILE A 122 11.41 2.56 5.57
CA ILE A 122 10.18 2.97 4.88
C ILE A 122 10.40 4.28 4.12
N LEU A 123 11.02 5.28 4.76
CA LEU A 123 11.32 6.55 4.10
C LEU A 123 12.31 6.39 2.95
N MET A 124 13.36 5.55 3.11
CA MET A 124 14.31 5.29 2.02
C MET A 124 13.60 4.69 0.79
N THR A 125 12.76 3.69 0.98
CA THR A 125 12.01 3.11 -0.15
C THR A 125 11.06 4.12 -0.76
N ALA A 126 10.40 4.95 0.03
CA ALA A 126 9.51 5.99 -0.45
C ALA A 126 10.26 7.04 -1.29
N VAL A 127 11.38 7.54 -0.79
CA VAL A 127 12.19 8.55 -1.50
C VAL A 127 12.77 7.98 -2.80
N VAL A 128 13.34 6.78 -2.78
CA VAL A 128 13.91 6.14 -3.97
C VAL A 128 12.82 5.92 -5.03
N THR A 129 11.66 5.42 -4.63
CA THR A 129 10.52 5.22 -5.54
C THR A 129 10.01 6.56 -6.08
N ALA A 130 9.90 7.58 -5.22
CA ALA A 130 9.46 8.91 -5.66
C ALA A 130 10.44 9.54 -6.67
N LEU A 131 11.74 9.47 -6.42
CA LEU A 131 12.76 9.97 -7.35
C LEU A 131 12.75 9.20 -8.67
N GLY A 132 12.56 7.87 -8.63
CA GLY A 132 12.47 7.05 -9.83
C GLY A 132 11.24 7.34 -10.70
N LEU A 133 10.11 7.66 -10.08
CA LEU A 133 8.85 7.95 -10.78
C LEU A 133 8.67 9.43 -11.10
N ALA A 134 9.43 10.34 -10.48
CA ALA A 134 9.31 11.78 -10.71
C ALA A 134 9.42 12.18 -12.19
N PRO A 135 10.42 11.71 -12.99
CA PRO A 135 10.51 12.08 -14.39
C PRO A 135 9.28 11.63 -15.20
N LEU A 136 8.70 10.48 -14.88
CA LEU A 136 7.48 9.97 -15.55
C LEU A 136 6.25 10.80 -15.19
N ALA A 137 6.15 11.25 -13.94
CA ALA A 137 5.05 12.10 -13.50
C ALA A 137 5.09 13.50 -14.14
N PHE A 138 6.28 14.06 -14.36
CA PHE A 138 6.43 15.34 -15.07
C PHE A 138 6.23 15.21 -16.59
N GLY A 139 6.43 14.03 -17.15
CA GLY A 139 6.27 13.73 -18.58
C GLY A 139 4.85 13.42 -19.05
N LEU A 140 3.81 13.69 -18.27
CA LEU A 140 2.41 13.31 -18.50
C LEU A 140 1.86 13.59 -19.92
N HIS A 141 2.37 14.63 -20.59
CA HIS A 141 1.90 15.06 -21.91
C HIS A 141 2.88 14.67 -23.04
N GLN A 142 3.89 13.86 -22.75
CA GLN A 142 4.83 13.42 -23.77
C GLN A 142 4.28 12.20 -24.52
N PRO A 143 4.42 12.16 -25.85
CA PRO A 143 4.04 11.00 -26.63
C PRO A 143 4.75 9.73 -26.13
N GLY A 144 4.00 8.64 -25.96
CA GLY A 144 4.52 7.37 -25.45
C GLY A 144 4.47 7.18 -23.92
N GLN A 145 4.12 8.22 -23.14
CA GLN A 145 3.97 8.13 -21.68
C GLN A 145 2.52 8.12 -21.21
N GLU A 146 1.59 7.80 -22.09
CA GLU A 146 0.15 7.83 -21.83
C GLU A 146 -0.32 6.87 -20.73
N ILE A 147 0.43 5.79 -20.50
CA ILE A 147 0.18 4.82 -19.41
C ILE A 147 1.07 5.09 -18.21
N GLU A 148 2.35 5.36 -18.44
CA GLU A 148 3.36 5.50 -17.38
C GLU A 148 3.17 6.77 -16.56
N GLY A 149 2.80 7.89 -17.17
CA GLY A 149 2.55 9.15 -16.50
C GLY A 149 1.42 9.07 -15.46
N PRO A 150 0.20 8.65 -15.86
CA PRO A 150 -0.90 8.43 -14.93
C PRO A 150 -0.58 7.42 -13.85
N MET A 151 0.13 6.33 -14.17
CA MET A 151 0.61 5.35 -13.20
C MET A 151 1.54 6.00 -12.17
N ALA A 152 2.52 6.78 -12.61
CA ALA A 152 3.49 7.44 -11.73
C ALA A 152 2.81 8.38 -10.74
N ILE A 153 1.88 9.22 -11.18
CA ILE A 153 1.11 10.14 -10.31
C ILE A 153 0.29 9.37 -9.28
N THR A 154 -0.38 8.31 -9.70
CA THR A 154 -1.17 7.47 -8.83
C THR A 154 -0.31 6.83 -7.74
N VAL A 155 0.86 6.31 -8.12
CA VAL A 155 1.81 5.70 -7.18
C VAL A 155 2.40 6.73 -6.24
N LEU A 156 2.80 7.90 -6.72
CA LEU A 156 3.34 8.98 -5.88
C LEU A 156 2.34 9.44 -4.82
N GLY A 157 1.09 9.68 -5.22
CA GLY A 157 0.02 10.06 -4.29
C GLY A 157 -0.26 8.99 -3.23
N GLY A 158 -0.33 7.74 -3.66
CA GLY A 158 -0.51 6.60 -2.75
C GLY A 158 0.68 6.36 -1.83
N LEU A 159 1.89 6.59 -2.32
CA LEU A 159 3.11 6.46 -1.53
C LEU A 159 3.16 7.44 -0.36
N VAL A 160 2.78 8.70 -0.59
CA VAL A 160 2.69 9.71 0.48
C VAL A 160 1.66 9.28 1.52
N SER A 161 0.45 8.93 1.10
CA SER A 161 -0.60 8.48 2.00
C SER A 161 -0.22 7.21 2.77
N SER A 162 0.30 6.19 2.09
CA SER A 162 0.70 4.94 2.73
C SER A 162 1.84 5.13 3.72
N THR A 163 2.80 5.97 3.41
CA THR A 163 3.92 6.26 4.31
C THR A 163 3.44 6.95 5.58
N LEU A 164 2.59 7.98 5.45
CA LEU A 164 1.99 8.68 6.60
C LEU A 164 1.15 7.73 7.46
N LEU A 165 0.33 6.89 6.83
CA LEU A 165 -0.51 5.93 7.55
C LEU A 165 0.32 4.87 8.28
N ASN A 166 1.33 4.32 7.64
CA ASN A 166 2.18 3.32 8.26
C ASN A 166 2.99 3.90 9.43
N LEU A 167 3.41 5.16 9.36
CA LEU A 167 4.18 5.80 10.42
C LEU A 167 3.33 6.32 11.57
N LEU A 168 2.09 6.78 11.32
CA LEU A 168 1.24 7.41 12.34
C LEU A 168 0.11 6.50 12.81
N VAL A 169 -0.64 5.91 11.90
CA VAL A 169 -1.86 5.18 12.23
C VAL A 169 -1.56 3.77 12.70
N LEU A 170 -0.63 3.08 12.06
CA LEU A 170 -0.32 1.70 12.41
C LEU A 170 0.24 1.54 13.83
N PRO A 171 1.19 2.38 14.34
CA PRO A 171 1.62 2.34 15.73
C PRO A 171 0.49 2.67 16.71
N ALA A 172 -0.34 3.65 16.39
CA ALA A 172 -1.47 4.04 17.24
C ALA A 172 -2.51 2.92 17.36
N MET A 173 -2.82 2.26 16.25
CA MET A 173 -3.71 1.10 16.24
C MET A 173 -3.10 -0.10 16.97
N ALA A 174 -1.81 -0.39 16.74
CA ALA A 174 -1.11 -1.47 17.41
C ALA A 174 -1.11 -1.28 18.93
N CYS A 175 -0.84 -0.07 19.44
CA CYS A 175 -0.94 0.25 20.86
C CYS A 175 -2.32 -0.06 21.45
N ARG A 176 -3.38 0.30 20.71
CA ARG A 176 -4.76 0.13 21.20
C ARG A 176 -5.23 -1.32 21.22
N TYR A 177 -4.82 -2.12 20.22
CA TYR A 177 -5.32 -3.48 20.05
C TYR A 177 -4.43 -4.55 20.68
N VAL A 178 -3.12 -4.37 20.64
CA VAL A 178 -2.17 -5.32 21.24
C VAL A 178 -2.09 -5.11 22.76
N GLY A 179 -2.15 -3.86 23.24
CA GLY A 179 -2.13 -3.53 24.67
C GLY A 179 -3.35 -4.04 25.47
N ARG A 180 -4.51 -4.16 24.85
CA ARG A 180 -5.71 -4.71 25.53
C ARG A 180 -5.60 -6.19 25.91
N ARG A 181 -4.69 -6.94 25.28
CA ARG A 181 -4.51 -8.38 25.56
C ARG A 181 -3.40 -8.69 26.56
N GLY A 182 -2.45 -7.79 26.79
CA GLY A 182 -1.48 -7.92 27.88
C GLY A 182 -2.15 -7.88 29.26
N VAL A 183 -3.23 -7.12 29.38
CA VAL A 183 -4.04 -7.03 30.62
C VAL A 183 -4.94 -8.26 30.79
N ALA A 184 -5.46 -8.85 29.70
CA ALA A 184 -6.34 -10.01 29.77
C ALA A 184 -5.60 -11.37 29.95
N ALA A 185 -4.29 -11.41 29.73
CA ALA A 185 -3.47 -12.60 29.97
C ALA A 185 -2.78 -12.59 31.34
N ALA A 186 -2.89 -11.49 32.08
CA ALA A 186 -2.35 -11.33 33.44
C ALA A 186 -3.44 -11.42 34.53
N MET A 187 -4.70 -11.66 34.15
CA MET A 187 -5.82 -12.05 35.04
C MET A 187 -6.17 -13.52 34.83
#